data_53b0603909fc02fd632267d38e87a2f4
#
_entry.id   53b0603909fc02fd632267d38e87a2f4
#
_cell.length_a   1.000
_cell.length_b   1.000
_cell.length_c   1.000
_cell.angle_alpha   90.00
_cell.angle_beta   90.00
_cell.angle_gamma   90.00
#
_symmetry.space_group_name_H-M   'P 1'
#
loop_
_entity.id
_entity.type
_entity.pdbx_description
1 polymer ?
#
loop_
_entity_poly.entity_id
_entity_poly.type
_entity_poly.pdbx_seq_one_letter_code
_entity_poly.pdbx_strand_id
1 'polypeptide(L)'
;MELQGGGEKVFPSDLMIVRKLKSGLIFPVFLSDENSDYIEKVKSVFNSNLGNNRETLSKALKEVELNSGSAKTVKALSLLFFRNSVFEPPVNVDAPALREDVFKAARIPPVSEEKKRKILKPVEAKYGLSMEEIVNGLYADKESEMVLRQVYSATTIEIARAYNLEQLETIMMRCRILHITESSDWSYTITSIKRLGLLFNARTEGGALQSVEITGPLEMFETTERYGSRFSQLIRKISMLEKWEIEADIKIKDKFEKTVKIYRLKLSDAISYYLPEAPKKEMINYDFVKKAEPVILGGNVYFPDYKMKVGNRDVYVNITGKTYFKQDNEIKKNLKGTVSWENVYIMRPKDKKIKGEIAFYEDIDFPALKSILEEKYSTKKTLNKELDDNSIDSIKRELDKLYPETEKMFDYVESQGLIPERVLPALGYKLKWRGLDIIVTKND
;
A
#
# COMPACT_ATOMS: atom_id res chain seq x y z
N MET A 1 6.17 14.98 -5.20
CA MET A 1 7.09 14.32 -6.15
C MET A 1 6.69 12.87 -6.18
N GLU A 2 5.85 12.50 -7.16
CA GLU A 2 5.30 11.15 -7.32
C GLU A 2 6.44 10.18 -7.63
N LEU A 3 6.61 9.18 -6.79
CA LEU A 3 7.46 8.03 -7.07
C LEU A 3 6.77 7.20 -8.17
N GLN A 4 7.23 7.37 -9.40
CA GLN A 4 6.82 6.53 -10.52
C GLN A 4 7.09 5.06 -10.21
N GLY A 5 6.08 4.23 -10.49
CA GLY A 5 6.01 2.82 -10.20
C GLY A 5 7.14 1.98 -10.78
N GLY A 6 8.09 1.68 -9.91
CA GLY A 6 9.01 0.56 -10.03
C GLY A 6 8.80 -0.30 -8.79
N GLY A 7 8.66 -1.62 -8.94
CA GLY A 7 8.49 -2.53 -7.82
C GLY A 7 9.52 -2.25 -6.72
N GLU A 8 9.06 -2.17 -5.47
CA GLU A 8 9.89 -1.85 -4.31
C GLU A 8 11.11 -2.77 -4.28
N LYS A 9 12.28 -2.17 -4.49
CA LYS A 9 13.54 -2.89 -4.59
C LYS A 9 14.13 -3.03 -3.19
N VAL A 10 13.86 -4.13 -2.51
CA VAL A 10 14.58 -4.52 -1.29
C VAL A 10 16.01 -4.97 -1.61
N PHE A 11 16.87 -5.09 -0.61
CA PHE A 11 18.21 -5.61 -0.83
C PHE A 11 18.19 -7.06 -1.33
N PRO A 12 19.14 -7.46 -2.18
CA PRO A 12 19.37 -8.87 -2.46
C PRO A 12 19.57 -9.68 -1.18
N SER A 13 19.05 -10.87 -1.16
CA SER A 13 19.02 -11.72 0.06
C SER A 13 20.37 -12.11 0.63
N ASP A 14 21.44 -12.05 -0.19
CA ASP A 14 22.83 -12.24 0.25
C ASP A 14 23.39 -11.06 1.04
N LEU A 15 22.76 -9.90 0.94
CA LEU A 15 23.10 -8.69 1.72
C LEU A 15 22.32 -8.60 3.04
N MET A 16 21.42 -9.53 3.33
CA MET A 16 20.75 -9.62 4.62
C MET A 16 21.77 -9.83 5.75
N ILE A 17 21.68 -8.99 6.78
CA ILE A 17 22.55 -9.07 7.97
C ILE A 17 21.70 -9.27 9.21
N VAL A 18 21.86 -10.42 9.86
CA VAL A 18 21.13 -10.77 11.07
C VAL A 18 22.07 -11.37 12.11
N ARG A 19 21.84 -11.06 13.37
CA ARG A 19 22.44 -11.74 14.51
C ARG A 19 21.58 -12.94 14.89
N LYS A 20 22.17 -14.14 14.91
CA LYS A 20 21.50 -15.38 15.27
C LYS A 20 21.88 -15.77 16.69
N LEU A 21 20.91 -16.12 17.52
CA LEU A 21 21.11 -16.67 18.85
C LEU A 21 20.94 -18.19 18.84
N LYS A 22 21.59 -18.86 19.80
CA LYS A 22 21.46 -20.33 20.00
C LYS A 22 20.02 -20.74 20.35
N SER A 23 19.23 -19.82 20.92
CA SER A 23 17.81 -20.00 21.23
C SER A 23 16.89 -20.08 20.00
N GLY A 24 17.42 -19.89 18.79
CA GLY A 24 16.61 -19.82 17.57
C GLY A 24 16.02 -18.45 17.29
N LEU A 25 16.37 -17.43 18.09
CA LEU A 25 15.98 -16.05 17.81
C LEU A 25 16.96 -15.41 16.82
N ILE A 26 16.44 -14.46 16.00
CA ILE A 26 17.25 -13.57 15.17
C ILE A 26 16.88 -12.12 15.44
N PHE A 27 17.87 -11.25 15.20
CA PHE A 27 17.70 -9.80 15.27
C PHE A 27 18.32 -9.16 14.05
N PRO A 28 17.68 -8.14 13.44
CA PRO A 28 18.30 -7.33 12.42
C PRO A 28 19.53 -6.59 12.99
N VAL A 29 20.56 -6.42 12.19
CA VAL A 29 21.70 -5.58 12.55
C VAL A 29 21.46 -4.22 11.90
N PHE A 30 21.05 -3.27 12.72
CA PHE A 30 20.77 -1.90 12.29
C PHE A 30 22.03 -1.02 12.35
N LEU A 31 22.08 -0.06 11.44
CA LEU A 31 23.03 1.05 11.55
C LEU A 31 22.53 2.05 12.59
N SER A 32 23.47 2.54 13.40
CA SER A 32 23.29 3.57 14.40
C SER A 32 24.35 4.65 14.21
N ASP A 33 24.37 5.65 15.08
CA ASP A 33 25.38 6.70 15.07
C ASP A 33 26.81 6.14 15.19
N GLU A 34 26.98 5.02 15.91
CA GLU A 34 28.27 4.33 16.06
C GLU A 34 28.82 3.75 14.74
N ASN A 35 27.95 3.51 13.77
CA ASN A 35 28.28 2.93 12.47
C ASN A 35 28.22 3.95 11.32
N SER A 36 28.13 5.24 11.64
CA SER A 36 28.04 6.32 10.65
C SER A 36 29.22 6.37 9.67
N ASP A 37 30.39 5.88 10.08
CA ASP A 37 31.62 5.80 9.26
C ASP A 37 31.40 5.09 7.93
N TYR A 38 30.58 4.04 7.89
CA TYR A 38 30.27 3.34 6.63
C TYR A 38 29.51 4.23 5.67
N ILE A 39 28.56 5.01 6.19
CA ILE A 39 27.75 5.93 5.40
C ILE A 39 28.63 7.05 4.85
N GLU A 40 29.44 7.66 5.69
CA GLU A 40 30.32 8.76 5.30
C GLU A 40 31.36 8.31 4.25
N LYS A 41 31.94 7.11 4.40
CA LYS A 41 32.85 6.54 3.39
C LYS A 41 32.16 6.37 2.04
N VAL A 42 30.96 5.75 2.00
CA VAL A 42 30.22 5.56 0.74
C VAL A 42 29.81 6.92 0.15
N LYS A 43 29.30 7.84 0.96
CA LYS A 43 28.92 9.19 0.55
C LYS A 43 30.09 9.99 -0.05
N SER A 44 31.26 9.90 0.59
CA SER A 44 32.49 10.52 0.10
C SER A 44 32.89 10.01 -1.28
N VAL A 45 32.81 8.69 -1.51
CA VAL A 45 33.12 8.10 -2.83
C VAL A 45 32.12 8.59 -3.89
N PHE A 46 30.83 8.65 -3.60
CA PHE A 46 29.86 9.20 -4.54
C PHE A 46 30.15 10.68 -4.85
N ASN A 47 30.43 11.49 -3.85
CA ASN A 47 30.76 12.92 -4.05
C ASN A 47 32.02 13.10 -4.88
N SER A 48 33.07 12.31 -4.62
CA SER A 48 34.34 12.39 -5.35
C SER A 48 34.22 11.91 -6.81
N ASN A 49 33.16 11.17 -7.14
CA ASN A 49 32.91 10.64 -8.49
C ASN A 49 31.74 11.37 -9.18
N LEU A 50 31.33 12.54 -8.71
CA LEU A 50 30.37 13.37 -9.42
C LEU A 50 30.92 13.73 -10.80
N GLY A 51 30.15 13.49 -11.87
CA GLY A 51 30.57 13.66 -13.26
C GLY A 51 31.27 12.44 -13.87
N ASN A 52 31.62 11.42 -13.09
CA ASN A 52 32.17 10.16 -13.59
C ASN A 52 31.09 9.17 -13.96
N ASN A 53 31.45 8.19 -14.82
CA ASN A 53 30.53 7.13 -15.19
C ASN A 53 30.37 6.08 -14.07
N ARG A 54 29.29 5.29 -14.18
CA ARG A 54 28.91 4.29 -13.19
C ARG A 54 29.95 3.19 -13.01
N GLU A 55 30.71 2.85 -14.07
CA GLU A 55 31.77 1.85 -13.99
C GLU A 55 32.91 2.34 -13.08
N THR A 56 33.38 3.56 -13.27
CA THR A 56 34.45 4.17 -12.46
C THR A 56 34.02 4.26 -10.99
N LEU A 57 32.81 4.74 -10.73
CA LEU A 57 32.23 4.79 -9.39
C LEU A 57 32.15 3.40 -8.74
N SER A 58 31.72 2.39 -9.51
CA SER A 58 31.62 1.01 -9.00
C SER A 58 32.99 0.42 -8.63
N LYS A 59 34.04 0.76 -9.37
CA LYS A 59 35.43 0.36 -9.03
C LYS A 59 35.90 0.99 -7.73
N ALA A 60 35.65 2.29 -7.55
CA ALA A 60 36.01 3.01 -6.31
C ALA A 60 35.24 2.46 -5.09
N LEU A 61 33.96 2.16 -5.23
CA LEU A 61 33.16 1.55 -4.15
C LEU A 61 33.65 0.14 -3.80
N LYS A 62 34.13 -0.64 -4.79
CA LYS A 62 34.67 -1.97 -4.53
C LYS A 62 35.94 -1.93 -3.69
N GLU A 63 36.78 -0.90 -3.84
CA GLU A 63 37.96 -0.70 -3.00
C GLU A 63 37.55 -0.43 -1.53
N VAL A 64 36.50 0.39 -1.30
CA VAL A 64 35.96 0.61 0.03
C VAL A 64 35.36 -0.67 0.61
N GLU A 65 34.64 -1.45 -0.20
CA GLU A 65 34.09 -2.75 0.20
C GLU A 65 35.17 -3.69 0.72
N LEU A 66 36.27 -3.84 -0.01
CA LEU A 66 37.39 -4.73 0.33
C LEU A 66 38.12 -4.28 1.61
N ASN A 67 38.22 -2.98 1.84
CA ASN A 67 38.93 -2.39 2.99
C ASN A 67 38.02 -2.12 4.21
N SER A 68 36.73 -2.50 4.12
CA SER A 68 35.76 -2.28 5.19
C SER A 68 35.68 -3.48 6.15
N GLY A 69 35.36 -3.24 7.40
CA GLY A 69 35.03 -4.32 8.37
C GLY A 69 33.74 -5.07 8.05
N SER A 70 32.90 -4.53 7.13
CA SER A 70 31.64 -5.14 6.71
C SER A 70 31.34 -4.88 5.22
N ALA A 71 31.89 -5.72 4.36
CA ALA A 71 31.66 -5.66 2.92
C ALA A 71 30.19 -5.66 2.52
N LYS A 72 29.35 -6.43 3.23
CA LYS A 72 27.90 -6.47 2.99
C LYS A 72 27.22 -5.14 3.28
N THR A 73 27.60 -4.46 4.37
CA THR A 73 27.05 -3.15 4.73
C THR A 73 27.40 -2.11 3.68
N VAL A 74 28.67 -2.05 3.27
CA VAL A 74 29.10 -1.13 2.21
C VAL A 74 28.39 -1.38 0.90
N LYS A 75 28.26 -2.64 0.49
CA LYS A 75 27.55 -3.02 -0.74
C LYS A 75 26.08 -2.66 -0.70
N ALA A 76 25.39 -2.88 0.42
CA ALA A 76 23.99 -2.51 0.60
C ALA A 76 23.80 -0.98 0.60
N LEU A 77 24.67 -0.24 1.29
CA LEU A 77 24.68 1.23 1.24
C LEU A 77 24.94 1.73 -0.18
N SER A 78 25.90 1.14 -0.90
CA SER A 78 26.17 1.51 -2.29
C SER A 78 24.93 1.34 -3.16
N LEU A 79 24.17 0.24 -3.00
CA LEU A 79 22.91 0.03 -3.71
C LEU A 79 21.85 1.09 -3.35
N LEU A 80 21.75 1.46 -2.08
CA LEU A 80 20.84 2.51 -1.64
C LEU A 80 21.19 3.86 -2.30
N PHE A 81 22.48 4.20 -2.34
CA PHE A 81 22.96 5.41 -3.01
C PHE A 81 22.71 5.37 -4.52
N PHE A 82 23.02 4.25 -5.19
CA PHE A 82 22.75 4.10 -6.63
C PHE A 82 21.26 4.29 -6.99
N ARG A 83 20.34 3.83 -6.14
CA ARG A 83 18.89 3.94 -6.36
C ARG A 83 18.37 5.37 -6.17
N ASN A 84 19.01 6.14 -5.31
CA ASN A 84 18.57 7.48 -4.91
C ASN A 84 19.42 8.61 -5.52
N SER A 85 20.46 8.28 -6.30
CA SER A 85 21.27 9.23 -7.07
C SER A 85 20.76 9.33 -8.51
N VAL A 86 21.00 10.46 -9.16
CA VAL A 86 20.59 10.68 -10.55
C VAL A 86 21.75 10.35 -11.48
N PHE A 87 21.49 9.47 -12.42
CA PHE A 87 22.40 9.10 -13.49
C PHE A 87 21.78 9.42 -14.83
N GLU A 88 22.57 10.00 -15.74
CA GLU A 88 22.13 10.37 -17.08
C GLU A 88 23.11 9.83 -18.12
N PRO A 89 22.67 9.60 -19.37
CA PRO A 89 23.57 9.28 -20.46
C PRO A 89 24.64 10.37 -20.60
N PRO A 90 25.89 10.01 -20.98
CA PRO A 90 26.95 10.99 -21.22
C PRO A 90 26.61 11.96 -22.34
N VAL A 91 25.85 11.49 -23.33
CA VAL A 91 25.33 12.27 -24.45
C VAL A 91 23.89 11.84 -24.71
N ASN A 92 23.01 12.81 -24.94
CA ASN A 92 21.60 12.55 -25.27
C ASN A 92 21.45 12.26 -26.77
N VAL A 93 21.62 10.99 -27.15
CA VAL A 93 21.57 10.53 -28.54
C VAL A 93 20.98 9.11 -28.59
N ASP A 94 20.40 8.73 -29.73
CA ASP A 94 20.05 7.36 -30.01
C ASP A 94 21.36 6.56 -30.26
N ALA A 95 21.89 5.98 -29.19
CA ALA A 95 23.17 5.28 -29.21
C ALA A 95 23.19 4.07 -30.18
N PRO A 96 22.15 3.24 -30.30
CA PRO A 96 22.05 2.21 -31.32
C PRO A 96 22.19 2.75 -32.74
N ALA A 97 21.44 3.80 -33.09
CA ALA A 97 21.50 4.43 -34.41
C ALA A 97 22.88 5.07 -34.69
N LEU A 98 23.44 5.77 -33.69
CA LEU A 98 24.76 6.34 -33.75
C LEU A 98 25.83 5.29 -33.99
N ARG A 99 25.78 4.14 -33.31
CA ARG A 99 26.71 3.01 -33.53
C ARG A 99 26.60 2.49 -34.92
N GLU A 100 25.41 2.29 -35.45
CA GLU A 100 25.20 1.79 -36.81
C GLU A 100 25.81 2.72 -37.84
N ASP A 101 25.60 4.02 -37.72
CA ASP A 101 26.17 5.00 -38.67
C ASP A 101 27.69 5.09 -38.57
N VAL A 102 28.24 5.11 -37.35
CA VAL A 102 29.70 5.12 -37.17
C VAL A 102 30.35 3.86 -37.73
N PHE A 103 29.78 2.67 -37.50
CA PHE A 103 30.34 1.43 -38.00
C PHE A 103 30.20 1.27 -39.53
N LYS A 104 29.12 1.80 -40.11
CA LYS A 104 28.97 1.88 -41.56
C LYS A 104 30.02 2.81 -42.18
N ALA A 105 30.31 3.94 -41.56
CA ALA A 105 31.33 4.88 -42.02
C ALA A 105 32.75 4.34 -41.83
N ALA A 106 32.99 3.61 -40.74
CA ALA A 106 34.32 3.10 -40.43
C ALA A 106 34.76 1.91 -41.27
N ARG A 107 33.85 1.05 -41.71
CA ARG A 107 34.10 -0.24 -42.41
C ARG A 107 35.22 -1.12 -41.81
N ILE A 108 36.33 -0.49 -41.45
CA ILE A 108 37.51 -1.08 -40.76
C ILE A 108 37.92 -0.13 -39.64
N PRO A 109 38.33 -0.65 -38.47
CA PRO A 109 38.76 0.18 -37.34
C PRO A 109 39.88 1.15 -37.74
N PRO A 110 39.79 2.45 -37.42
CA PRO A 110 40.83 3.41 -37.79
C PRO A 110 42.10 3.17 -36.97
N VAL A 111 43.23 3.15 -37.68
CA VAL A 111 44.58 2.95 -37.09
C VAL A 111 45.28 4.27 -36.71
N SER A 112 44.68 5.42 -36.98
CA SER A 112 45.23 6.74 -36.63
C SER A 112 44.11 7.75 -36.31
N GLU A 113 44.45 8.75 -35.49
CA GLU A 113 43.50 9.85 -35.15
C GLU A 113 43.06 10.63 -36.40
N GLU A 114 43.91 10.80 -37.38
CA GLU A 114 43.56 11.49 -38.61
C GLU A 114 42.52 10.71 -39.41
N LYS A 115 42.64 9.37 -39.50
CA LYS A 115 41.63 8.52 -40.14
C LYS A 115 40.32 8.52 -39.35
N LYS A 116 40.40 8.50 -38.03
CA LYS A 116 39.25 8.60 -37.15
C LYS A 116 38.47 9.89 -37.41
N ARG A 117 39.17 11.04 -37.50
CA ARG A 117 38.53 12.33 -37.83
C ARG A 117 37.82 12.30 -39.18
N LYS A 118 38.47 11.73 -40.22
CA LYS A 118 37.89 11.63 -41.57
C LYS A 118 36.60 10.78 -41.56
N ILE A 119 36.61 9.67 -40.81
CA ILE A 119 35.45 8.78 -40.68
C ILE A 119 34.31 9.44 -39.93
N LEU A 120 34.58 10.16 -38.83
CA LEU A 120 33.56 10.74 -37.98
C LEU A 120 32.96 12.04 -38.53
N LYS A 121 33.67 12.79 -39.41
CA LYS A 121 33.19 14.07 -39.95
C LYS A 121 31.79 14.03 -40.58
N PRO A 122 31.39 13.01 -41.36
CA PRO A 122 30.00 12.92 -41.84
C PRO A 122 28.98 12.65 -40.71
N VAL A 123 29.39 11.93 -39.67
CA VAL A 123 28.55 11.62 -38.51
C VAL A 123 28.37 12.86 -37.64
N GLU A 124 29.45 13.66 -37.44
CA GLU A 124 29.39 14.96 -36.78
C GLU A 124 28.33 15.86 -37.44
N ALA A 125 28.37 15.94 -38.77
CA ALA A 125 27.42 16.73 -39.53
C ALA A 125 25.97 16.23 -39.44
N LYS A 126 25.80 14.92 -39.35
CA LYS A 126 24.47 14.28 -39.25
C LYS A 126 23.81 14.48 -37.89
N TYR A 127 24.59 14.34 -36.81
CA TYR A 127 24.06 14.36 -35.44
C TYR A 127 24.25 15.71 -34.73
N GLY A 128 25.03 16.63 -35.30
CA GLY A 128 25.38 17.90 -34.68
C GLY A 128 26.24 17.76 -33.41
N LEU A 129 26.99 16.65 -33.31
CA LEU A 129 27.83 16.31 -32.17
C LEU A 129 29.30 16.45 -32.52
N SER A 130 30.13 16.82 -31.57
CA SER A 130 31.59 16.78 -31.69
C SER A 130 32.11 15.35 -31.75
N MET A 131 33.33 15.15 -32.23
CA MET A 131 33.97 13.82 -32.25
C MET A 131 34.02 13.19 -30.85
N GLU A 132 34.26 13.97 -29.81
CA GLU A 132 34.31 13.51 -28.43
C GLU A 132 32.91 13.05 -27.95
N GLU A 133 31.87 13.82 -28.26
CA GLU A 133 30.49 13.46 -27.94
C GLU A 133 30.03 12.21 -28.71
N ILE A 134 30.45 12.06 -29.96
CA ILE A 134 30.18 10.82 -30.74
C ILE A 134 30.82 9.61 -30.05
N VAL A 135 32.09 9.73 -29.64
CA VAL A 135 32.79 8.61 -28.98
C VAL A 135 32.10 8.27 -27.65
N ASN A 136 31.77 9.28 -26.84
CA ASN A 136 31.09 9.10 -25.58
C ASN A 136 29.63 8.62 -25.78
N GLY A 137 28.98 9.01 -26.88
CA GLY A 137 27.62 8.61 -27.23
C GLY A 137 27.47 7.18 -27.76
N LEU A 138 28.56 6.56 -28.24
CA LEU A 138 28.50 5.21 -28.84
C LEU A 138 27.84 4.16 -27.92
N TYR A 139 28.05 4.27 -26.63
CA TYR A 139 27.54 3.33 -25.62
C TYR A 139 26.71 4.02 -24.53
N ALA A 140 26.15 5.19 -24.83
CA ALA A 140 25.37 5.98 -23.88
C ALA A 140 24.11 5.25 -23.35
N ASP A 141 23.66 4.20 -24.03
CA ASP A 141 22.58 3.32 -23.61
C ASP A 141 23.00 2.25 -22.58
N LYS A 142 24.30 2.06 -22.34
CA LYS A 142 24.78 1.10 -21.35
C LYS A 142 24.74 1.68 -19.94
N GLU A 143 24.26 0.88 -19.00
CA GLU A 143 24.19 1.27 -17.59
C GLU A 143 25.57 1.64 -17.01
N SER A 144 26.64 0.99 -17.43
CA SER A 144 28.02 1.26 -17.03
C SER A 144 28.52 2.66 -17.41
N GLU A 145 28.00 3.20 -18.53
CA GLU A 145 28.41 4.50 -19.09
C GLU A 145 27.58 5.67 -18.56
N MET A 146 26.48 5.40 -17.85
CA MET A 146 25.67 6.44 -17.23
C MET A 146 26.50 7.27 -16.27
N VAL A 147 26.41 8.59 -16.39
CA VAL A 147 27.22 9.57 -15.63
C VAL A 147 26.43 10.01 -14.39
N LEU A 148 27.07 10.01 -13.22
CA LEU A 148 26.52 10.53 -11.98
C LEU A 148 26.34 12.04 -12.06
N ARG A 149 25.09 12.53 -12.07
CA ARG A 149 24.75 13.97 -12.13
C ARG A 149 24.37 14.54 -10.79
N GLN A 150 23.72 13.75 -9.94
CA GLN A 150 23.35 14.20 -8.61
C GLN A 150 23.51 13.06 -7.61
N VAL A 151 24.19 13.32 -6.51
CA VAL A 151 24.35 12.37 -5.41
C VAL A 151 23.11 12.40 -4.51
N TYR A 152 22.75 11.26 -3.98
CA TYR A 152 21.70 11.14 -2.97
C TYR A 152 21.90 12.14 -1.83
N SER A 153 20.98 13.09 -1.72
CA SER A 153 21.04 14.19 -0.74
C SER A 153 20.13 13.87 0.44
N ALA A 154 20.71 13.20 1.45
CA ALA A 154 20.05 12.92 2.72
C ALA A 154 21.08 13.05 3.85
N THR A 155 20.60 13.28 5.07
CA THR A 155 21.42 13.26 6.27
C THR A 155 21.87 11.83 6.57
N THR A 156 22.96 11.69 7.35
CA THR A 156 23.48 10.38 7.76
C THR A 156 22.45 9.56 8.50
N ILE A 157 21.63 10.20 9.34
CA ILE A 157 20.53 9.55 10.09
C ILE A 157 19.43 9.05 9.13
N GLU A 158 19.02 9.86 8.14
CA GLU A 158 18.02 9.45 7.16
C GLU A 158 18.51 8.28 6.31
N ILE A 159 19.79 8.28 5.92
CA ILE A 159 20.43 7.18 5.18
C ILE A 159 20.47 5.91 6.04
N ALA A 160 20.85 6.02 7.32
CA ALA A 160 20.87 4.89 8.25
C ALA A 160 19.46 4.30 8.41
N ARG A 161 18.46 5.14 8.63
CA ARG A 161 17.06 4.72 8.77
C ARG A 161 16.52 4.06 7.49
N ALA A 162 16.83 4.60 6.32
CA ALA A 162 16.45 4.00 5.04
C ALA A 162 17.10 2.62 4.84
N TYR A 163 18.41 2.51 5.13
CA TYR A 163 19.13 1.24 5.12
C TYR A 163 18.51 0.22 6.08
N ASN A 164 18.18 0.62 7.31
CA ASN A 164 17.60 -0.24 8.33
C ASN A 164 16.23 -0.77 7.92
N LEU A 165 15.41 0.07 7.31
CA LEU A 165 14.11 -0.34 6.78
C LEU A 165 14.27 -1.37 5.65
N GLU A 166 15.17 -1.14 4.68
CA GLU A 166 15.44 -2.11 3.61
C GLU A 166 16.03 -3.43 4.15
N GLN A 167 16.85 -3.41 5.21
CA GLN A 167 17.30 -4.63 5.91
C GLN A 167 16.12 -5.40 6.52
N LEU A 168 15.24 -4.69 7.22
CA LEU A 168 14.04 -5.30 7.81
C LEU A 168 13.14 -5.90 6.73
N GLU A 169 12.90 -5.19 5.66
CA GLU A 169 12.15 -5.66 4.50
C GLU A 169 12.77 -6.90 3.87
N THR A 170 14.10 -6.93 3.75
CA THR A 170 14.84 -8.08 3.21
C THR A 170 14.70 -9.32 4.10
N ILE A 171 14.65 -9.14 5.41
CA ILE A 171 14.37 -10.22 6.36
C ILE A 171 12.94 -10.73 6.18
N MET A 172 11.97 -9.80 6.08
CA MET A 172 10.55 -10.15 5.93
C MET A 172 10.21 -10.80 4.59
N MET A 173 11.03 -10.64 3.55
CA MET A 173 10.94 -11.42 2.31
C MET A 173 11.03 -12.94 2.55
N ARG A 174 11.56 -13.36 3.71
CA ARG A 174 11.71 -14.76 4.12
C ARG A 174 10.74 -15.19 5.20
N CYS A 175 9.76 -14.33 5.50
CA CYS A 175 8.72 -14.60 6.47
C CYS A 175 7.79 -15.71 5.95
N ARG A 176 7.46 -16.65 6.85
CA ARG A 176 6.52 -17.74 6.62
C ARG A 176 5.19 -17.47 7.31
N ILE A 177 5.27 -17.07 8.57
CA ILE A 177 4.12 -16.75 9.41
C ILE A 177 4.45 -15.47 10.14
N LEU A 178 3.51 -14.55 10.18
CA LEU A 178 3.60 -13.29 10.90
C LEU A 178 2.45 -13.19 11.88
N HIS A 179 2.76 -12.98 13.15
CA HIS A 179 1.80 -12.64 14.19
C HIS A 179 1.95 -11.16 14.52
N ILE A 180 0.86 -10.42 14.53
CA ILE A 180 0.79 -9.04 15.02
C ILE A 180 0.06 -9.11 16.36
N THR A 181 0.75 -8.78 17.44
CA THR A 181 0.23 -8.86 18.81
C THR A 181 -0.23 -7.50 19.32
N GLU A 182 0.32 -6.41 18.78
CA GLU A 182 -0.09 -5.04 19.10
C GLU A 182 -0.12 -4.18 17.85
N SER A 183 -1.12 -3.28 17.79
CA SER A 183 -1.24 -2.24 16.75
C SER A 183 -2.02 -1.05 17.28
N SER A 184 -1.47 0.15 17.19
CA SER A 184 -2.16 1.40 17.53
C SER A 184 -3.26 1.78 16.52
N ASP A 185 -3.32 1.13 15.35
CA ASP A 185 -4.37 1.31 14.34
C ASP A 185 -4.68 -0.04 13.66
N TRP A 186 -5.50 -0.86 14.32
CA TRP A 186 -5.91 -2.17 13.80
C TRP A 186 -6.65 -2.07 12.47
N SER A 187 -7.47 -1.05 12.27
CA SER A 187 -8.18 -0.82 11.01
C SER A 187 -7.20 -0.63 9.85
N TYR A 188 -6.22 0.25 10.01
CA TYR A 188 -5.17 0.47 9.01
C TYR A 188 -4.35 -0.81 8.74
N THR A 189 -4.01 -1.54 9.80
CA THR A 189 -3.26 -2.79 9.71
C THR A 189 -4.01 -3.83 8.90
N ILE A 190 -5.28 -4.08 9.22
CA ILE A 190 -6.12 -5.07 8.51
C ILE A 190 -6.40 -4.62 7.08
N THR A 191 -6.69 -3.35 6.86
CA THR A 191 -6.86 -2.81 5.49
C THR A 191 -5.58 -2.97 4.67
N SER A 192 -4.40 -2.81 5.29
CA SER A 192 -3.12 -3.05 4.62
C SER A 192 -2.92 -4.52 4.27
N ILE A 193 -3.24 -5.44 5.17
CA ILE A 193 -3.21 -6.90 4.94
C ILE A 193 -4.11 -7.27 3.76
N LYS A 194 -5.35 -6.80 3.77
CA LYS A 194 -6.34 -7.02 2.70
C LYS A 194 -5.86 -6.46 1.35
N ARG A 195 -5.35 -5.23 1.32
CA ARG A 195 -4.84 -4.59 0.09
C ARG A 195 -3.65 -5.33 -0.52
N LEU A 196 -2.83 -5.94 0.32
CA LEU A 196 -1.72 -6.79 -0.10
C LEU A 196 -2.17 -8.21 -0.50
N GLY A 197 -3.46 -8.54 -0.35
CA GLY A 197 -4.00 -9.86 -0.67
C GLY A 197 -3.42 -10.97 0.20
N LEU A 198 -3.10 -10.66 1.45
CA LEU A 198 -2.67 -11.61 2.46
C LEU A 198 -3.88 -12.17 3.20
N LEU A 199 -3.86 -13.45 3.54
CA LEU A 199 -4.87 -14.09 4.38
C LEU A 199 -4.48 -13.94 5.85
N PHE A 200 -5.48 -13.74 6.70
CA PHE A 200 -5.24 -13.60 8.13
C PHE A 200 -6.35 -14.27 8.95
N ASN A 201 -5.98 -14.68 10.17
CA ASN A 201 -6.89 -15.16 11.21
C ASN A 201 -6.70 -14.32 12.47
N ALA A 202 -7.79 -13.81 13.03
CA ALA A 202 -7.77 -13.10 14.31
C ALA A 202 -7.98 -14.09 15.45
N ARG A 203 -7.15 -14.01 16.50
CA ARG A 203 -7.27 -14.81 17.73
C ARG A 203 -7.79 -13.93 18.85
N THR A 204 -8.81 -14.41 19.55
CA THR A 204 -9.41 -13.73 20.69
C THR A 204 -9.32 -14.60 21.94
N GLU A 205 -9.14 -13.95 23.09
CA GLU A 205 -9.17 -14.59 24.39
C GLU A 205 -9.86 -13.67 25.39
N GLY A 206 -10.79 -14.19 26.20
CA GLY A 206 -11.52 -13.40 27.18
C GLY A 206 -12.35 -12.25 26.58
N GLY A 207 -12.72 -12.33 25.30
CA GLY A 207 -13.45 -11.25 24.61
C GLY A 207 -12.57 -10.10 24.10
N ALA A 208 -11.24 -10.21 24.19
CA ALA A 208 -10.27 -9.26 23.65
C ALA A 208 -9.50 -9.85 22.47
N LEU A 209 -9.09 -9.00 21.53
CA LEU A 209 -8.18 -9.39 20.44
C LEU A 209 -6.78 -9.62 21.00
N GLN A 210 -6.24 -10.83 20.81
CA GLN A 210 -4.90 -11.20 21.24
C GLN A 210 -3.86 -11.03 20.14
N SER A 211 -4.18 -11.50 18.95
CA SER A 211 -3.26 -11.40 17.82
C SER A 211 -3.97 -11.58 16.49
N VAL A 212 -3.31 -11.10 15.44
CA VAL A 212 -3.66 -11.40 14.06
C VAL A 212 -2.54 -12.21 13.46
N GLU A 213 -2.85 -13.45 13.09
CA GLU A 213 -1.92 -14.36 12.42
C GLU A 213 -2.09 -14.24 10.92
N ILE A 214 -0.98 -14.01 10.20
CA ILE A 214 -0.95 -13.92 8.76
C ILE A 214 -0.12 -15.08 8.23
N THR A 215 -0.77 -15.92 7.44
CA THR A 215 -0.15 -17.07 6.78
C THR A 215 -0.14 -16.86 5.28
N GLY A 216 0.86 -17.40 4.59
CA GLY A 216 0.82 -17.50 3.15
C GLY A 216 -0.37 -18.37 2.69
N PRO A 217 -0.77 -18.36 1.39
CA PRO A 217 -1.83 -19.23 0.92
C PRO A 217 -1.49 -20.69 1.19
N LEU A 218 -2.49 -21.42 1.66
CA LEU A 218 -2.40 -22.86 2.02
C LEU A 218 -1.87 -23.76 0.88
N GLU A 219 -1.96 -23.31 -0.37
CA GLU A 219 -1.58 -24.09 -1.54
C GLU A 219 -0.11 -23.96 -1.97
N MET A 220 0.67 -23.09 -1.34
CA MET A 220 2.08 -22.89 -1.70
C MET A 220 3.00 -23.40 -0.59
N PHE A 221 3.42 -24.63 -0.68
CA PHE A 221 4.51 -25.20 0.10
C PHE A 221 5.87 -24.54 -0.18
N GLU A 222 5.96 -23.69 -1.20
CA GLU A 222 7.12 -22.89 -1.53
C GLU A 222 6.81 -21.40 -1.32
N THR A 223 7.65 -20.74 -0.52
CA THR A 223 7.69 -19.27 -0.44
C THR A 223 8.12 -18.73 -1.80
N THR A 224 7.17 -18.31 -2.62
CA THR A 224 7.50 -17.58 -3.86
C THR A 224 7.96 -16.17 -3.51
N GLU A 225 8.88 -15.61 -4.29
CA GLU A 225 9.37 -14.22 -4.12
C GLU A 225 8.22 -13.20 -4.06
N ARG A 226 7.14 -13.49 -4.79
CA ARG A 226 5.93 -12.65 -4.81
C ARG A 226 5.23 -12.56 -3.44
N TYR A 227 5.33 -13.59 -2.60
CA TYR A 227 4.77 -13.61 -1.26
C TYR A 227 5.66 -12.88 -0.25
N GLY A 228 6.96 -13.13 -0.33
CA GLY A 228 7.92 -12.42 0.47
C GLY A 228 7.80 -10.90 0.29
N SER A 229 7.59 -10.43 -0.93
CA SER A 229 7.43 -9.00 -1.20
C SER A 229 6.20 -8.39 -0.51
N ARG A 230 5.12 -9.15 -0.30
CA ARG A 230 3.94 -8.67 0.43
C ARG A 230 4.20 -8.50 1.93
N PHE A 231 4.93 -9.42 2.54
CA PHE A 231 5.36 -9.27 3.95
C PHE A 231 6.33 -8.10 4.13
N SER A 232 7.24 -7.91 3.17
CA SER A 232 8.13 -6.77 3.10
C SER A 232 7.36 -5.44 3.04
N GLN A 233 6.36 -5.34 2.17
CA GLN A 233 5.49 -4.16 2.09
C GLN A 233 4.62 -3.97 3.33
N LEU A 234 4.17 -5.06 3.96
CA LEU A 234 3.37 -4.97 5.17
C LEU A 234 4.18 -4.45 6.35
N ILE A 235 5.41 -4.94 6.56
CA ILE A 235 6.25 -4.47 7.66
C ILE A 235 6.59 -2.98 7.53
N ARG A 236 6.82 -2.48 6.31
CA ARG A 236 7.00 -1.03 6.05
C ARG A 236 5.81 -0.22 6.58
N LYS A 237 4.59 -0.73 6.42
CA LYS A 237 3.37 -0.04 6.89
C LYS A 237 3.19 -0.15 8.41
N ILE A 238 3.45 -1.32 8.97
CA ILE A 238 3.33 -1.57 10.41
C ILE A 238 4.38 -0.74 11.18
N SER A 239 5.62 -0.72 10.72
CA SER A 239 6.71 0.01 11.38
C SER A 239 6.51 1.53 11.43
N MET A 240 5.54 2.07 10.70
CA MET A 240 5.14 3.48 10.75
C MET A 240 4.03 3.76 11.76
N LEU A 241 3.54 2.75 12.48
CA LEU A 241 2.55 2.94 13.55
C LEU A 241 3.24 3.42 14.83
N GLU A 242 2.48 4.13 15.67
CA GLU A 242 2.97 4.64 16.95
C GLU A 242 3.29 3.50 17.93
N LYS A 243 2.42 2.48 17.98
CA LYS A 243 2.62 1.25 18.74
C LYS A 243 2.37 0.04 17.88
N TRP A 244 3.27 -0.91 17.94
CA TRP A 244 3.15 -2.17 17.24
C TRP A 244 4.08 -3.23 17.83
N GLU A 245 3.65 -4.46 17.79
CA GLU A 245 4.47 -5.62 18.14
C GLU A 245 4.20 -6.77 17.17
N ILE A 246 5.28 -7.44 16.75
CA ILE A 246 5.21 -8.57 15.84
C ILE A 246 6.12 -9.72 16.29
N GLU A 247 5.66 -10.94 15.99
CA GLU A 247 6.49 -12.15 15.98
C GLU A 247 6.44 -12.76 14.57
N ALA A 248 7.60 -13.15 14.03
CA ALA A 248 7.65 -13.72 12.69
C ALA A 248 8.55 -14.97 12.63
N ASP A 249 8.11 -15.98 11.91
CA ASP A 249 8.91 -17.14 11.55
C ASP A 249 9.66 -16.88 10.25
N ILE A 250 10.99 -16.78 10.34
CA ILE A 250 11.87 -16.44 9.21
C ILE A 250 12.64 -17.66 8.74
N LYS A 251 12.48 -17.99 7.46
CA LYS A 251 13.12 -19.14 6.81
C LYS A 251 14.50 -18.75 6.28
N ILE A 252 15.56 -19.27 6.87
CA ILE A 252 16.94 -19.00 6.44
C ILE A 252 17.59 -20.29 5.98
N LYS A 253 18.10 -20.28 4.73
CA LYS A 253 18.89 -21.39 4.21
C LYS A 253 20.31 -21.27 4.73
N ASP A 254 20.81 -22.30 5.36
CA ASP A 254 22.21 -22.40 5.72
C ASP A 254 23.06 -22.62 4.45
N LYS A 255 24.12 -21.81 4.29
CA LYS A 255 24.97 -21.87 3.10
C LYS A 255 25.83 -23.13 3.06
N PHE A 256 26.23 -23.64 4.22
CA PHE A 256 27.16 -24.77 4.35
C PHE A 256 26.40 -26.10 4.38
N GLU A 257 25.40 -26.20 5.23
CA GLU A 257 24.62 -27.43 5.42
C GLU A 257 23.55 -27.65 4.34
N LYS A 258 23.27 -26.62 3.52
CA LYS A 258 22.15 -26.56 2.57
C LYS A 258 20.77 -26.82 3.21
N THR A 259 20.71 -26.86 4.54
CA THR A 259 19.49 -27.04 5.32
C THR A 259 18.74 -25.74 5.45
N VAL A 260 17.44 -25.85 5.64
CA VAL A 260 16.58 -24.70 5.89
C VAL A 260 16.21 -24.72 7.37
N LYS A 261 16.57 -23.64 8.07
CA LYS A 261 16.22 -23.45 9.49
C LYS A 261 15.20 -22.32 9.62
N ILE A 262 14.26 -22.49 10.54
CA ILE A 262 13.30 -21.46 10.90
C ILE A 262 13.80 -20.78 12.16
N TYR A 263 13.86 -19.46 12.10
CA TYR A 263 14.23 -18.61 13.21
C TYR A 263 13.06 -17.71 13.57
N ARG A 264 12.93 -17.37 14.84
CA ARG A 264 11.91 -16.44 15.32
C ARG A 264 12.49 -15.04 15.42
N LEU A 265 11.77 -14.09 14.82
CA LEU A 265 12.03 -12.65 14.91
C LEU A 265 10.94 -12.04 15.80
N LYS A 266 11.33 -11.26 16.81
CA LYS A 266 10.41 -10.48 17.65
C LYS A 266 10.82 -9.03 17.58
N LEU A 267 9.90 -8.15 17.22
CA LEU A 267 10.13 -6.71 17.08
C LEU A 267 8.91 -5.93 17.59
N SER A 268 9.18 -4.73 18.07
CA SER A 268 8.15 -3.77 18.49
C SER A 268 8.53 -2.35 18.10
N ASP A 269 7.66 -1.39 18.39
CA ASP A 269 7.90 0.05 18.25
C ASP A 269 9.17 0.55 18.96
N ALA A 270 9.75 -0.23 19.87
CA ALA A 270 11.05 0.09 20.49
C ALA A 270 12.18 0.29 19.46
N ILE A 271 12.06 -0.28 18.24
CA ILE A 271 13.04 -0.08 17.16
C ILE A 271 12.71 1.11 16.25
N SER A 272 11.59 1.81 16.46
CA SER A 272 11.14 2.92 15.59
C SER A 272 12.16 4.05 15.49
N TYR A 273 13.00 4.25 16.51
CA TYR A 273 14.12 5.19 16.45
C TYR A 273 15.09 4.91 15.28
N TYR A 274 15.28 3.63 14.94
CA TYR A 274 16.18 3.19 13.87
C TYR A 274 15.53 3.18 12.49
N LEU A 275 14.24 3.50 12.38
CA LEU A 275 13.46 3.42 11.15
C LEU A 275 13.04 4.82 10.68
N PRO A 276 12.68 5.00 9.40
CA PRO A 276 12.16 6.27 8.92
C PRO A 276 10.92 6.69 9.69
N GLU A 277 10.80 7.98 9.94
CA GLU A 277 9.60 8.54 10.56
C GLU A 277 8.40 8.39 9.65
N ALA A 278 7.25 8.12 10.26
CA ALA A 278 6.00 8.09 9.52
C ALA A 278 5.73 9.46 8.89
N PRO A 279 5.28 9.51 7.62
CA PRO A 279 4.82 10.76 7.05
C PRO A 279 3.67 11.27 7.94
N LYS A 280 3.67 12.58 8.21
CA LYS A 280 2.56 13.19 8.95
C LYS A 280 1.27 12.89 8.22
N LYS A 281 0.43 12.04 8.82
CA LYS A 281 -0.90 11.77 8.28
C LYS A 281 -1.73 13.05 8.42
N GLU A 282 -2.42 13.44 7.37
CA GLU A 282 -3.50 14.43 7.50
C GLU A 282 -4.49 13.90 8.55
N MET A 283 -4.64 14.63 9.64
CA MET A 283 -5.60 14.25 10.66
C MET A 283 -6.99 14.47 10.08
N ILE A 284 -7.83 13.45 10.18
CA ILE A 284 -9.27 13.61 9.91
C ILE A 284 -9.80 14.55 10.97
N ASN A 285 -10.08 15.78 10.58
CA ASN A 285 -10.43 16.86 11.50
C ASN A 285 -11.97 17.04 11.59
N TYR A 286 -12.67 15.92 11.86
CA TYR A 286 -14.12 15.94 12.08
C TYR A 286 -14.44 15.32 13.43
N ASP A 287 -15.09 16.09 14.33
CA ASP A 287 -15.47 15.63 15.67
C ASP A 287 -16.41 14.42 15.65
N PHE A 288 -17.11 14.21 14.54
CA PHE A 288 -18.06 13.10 14.37
C PHE A 288 -17.45 11.85 13.75
N VAL A 289 -16.14 11.83 13.42
CA VAL A 289 -15.42 10.69 12.82
C VAL A 289 -14.24 10.34 13.68
N LYS A 290 -14.13 9.08 14.06
CA LYS A 290 -12.97 8.53 14.78
C LYS A 290 -12.50 7.25 14.09
N LYS A 291 -11.23 6.93 14.24
CA LYS A 291 -10.73 5.58 13.92
C LYS A 291 -11.50 4.57 14.76
N ALA A 292 -11.88 3.45 14.14
CA ALA A 292 -12.63 2.42 14.85
C ALA A 292 -11.70 1.40 15.50
N GLU A 293 -12.07 0.99 16.70
CA GLU A 293 -11.50 -0.18 17.34
C GLU A 293 -12.15 -1.46 16.79
N PRO A 294 -11.46 -2.63 16.88
CA PRO A 294 -12.04 -3.91 16.50
C PRO A 294 -13.34 -4.18 17.26
N VAL A 295 -14.34 -4.69 16.55
CA VAL A 295 -15.64 -5.07 17.11
C VAL A 295 -15.69 -6.59 17.27
N ILE A 296 -15.86 -7.07 18.51
CA ILE A 296 -15.89 -8.50 18.83
C ILE A 296 -17.32 -8.90 19.13
N LEU A 297 -17.88 -9.81 18.33
CA LEU A 297 -19.27 -10.29 18.47
C LEU A 297 -19.35 -11.78 18.19
N GLY A 298 -19.93 -12.55 19.11
CA GLY A 298 -20.13 -13.99 18.93
C GLY A 298 -18.84 -14.78 18.65
N GLY A 299 -17.71 -14.35 19.21
CA GLY A 299 -16.39 -14.96 18.99
C GLY A 299 -15.70 -14.54 17.67
N ASN A 300 -16.37 -13.74 16.83
CA ASN A 300 -15.79 -13.18 15.61
C ASN A 300 -15.29 -11.76 15.84
N VAL A 301 -14.21 -11.39 15.14
CA VAL A 301 -13.63 -10.04 15.16
C VAL A 301 -13.88 -9.35 13.84
N TYR A 302 -14.41 -8.15 13.91
CA TYR A 302 -14.69 -7.29 12.76
C TYR A 302 -13.83 -6.03 12.85
N PHE A 303 -13.30 -5.57 11.76
CA PHE A 303 -12.37 -4.44 11.69
C PHE A 303 -12.96 -3.33 10.81
N PRO A 304 -13.83 -2.46 11.36
CA PRO A 304 -14.30 -1.28 10.65
C PRO A 304 -13.18 -0.25 10.50
N ASP A 305 -13.24 0.58 9.46
CA ASP A 305 -12.25 1.63 9.24
C ASP A 305 -12.50 2.85 10.13
N TYR A 306 -13.78 3.21 10.29
CA TYR A 306 -14.18 4.39 11.08
C TYR A 306 -15.39 4.10 11.94
N LYS A 307 -15.51 4.88 13.01
CA LYS A 307 -16.70 5.01 13.82
C LYS A 307 -17.22 6.44 13.68
N MET A 308 -18.44 6.59 13.19
CA MET A 308 -19.07 7.89 12.96
C MET A 308 -20.24 8.10 13.91
N LYS A 309 -20.36 9.32 14.44
CA LYS A 309 -21.52 9.73 15.22
C LYS A 309 -22.59 10.30 14.29
N VAL A 310 -23.72 9.60 14.17
CA VAL A 310 -24.85 9.97 13.31
C VAL A 310 -26.09 10.19 14.20
N GLY A 311 -26.40 11.43 14.48
CA GLY A 311 -27.37 11.78 15.56
C GLY A 311 -26.91 11.21 16.90
N ASN A 312 -27.75 10.38 17.54
CA ASN A 312 -27.43 9.72 18.81
C ASN A 312 -26.87 8.28 18.61
N ARG A 313 -26.52 7.89 17.42
CA ARG A 313 -26.03 6.55 17.11
C ARG A 313 -24.57 6.55 16.73
N ASP A 314 -23.88 5.51 17.12
CA ASP A 314 -22.56 5.16 16.61
C ASP A 314 -22.75 4.24 15.40
N VAL A 315 -22.20 4.64 14.26
CA VAL A 315 -22.23 3.86 13.01
C VAL A 315 -20.80 3.45 12.66
N TYR A 316 -20.57 2.17 12.53
CA TYR A 316 -19.31 1.64 12.05
C TYR A 316 -19.27 1.68 10.51
N VAL A 317 -18.22 2.25 9.98
CA VAL A 317 -18.00 2.42 8.54
C VAL A 317 -16.84 1.52 8.11
N ASN A 318 -17.10 0.63 7.17
CA ASN A 318 -16.09 -0.24 6.57
C ASN A 318 -15.86 0.19 5.12
N ILE A 319 -14.60 0.49 4.78
CA ILE A 319 -14.21 0.82 3.41
C ILE A 319 -14.06 -0.49 2.63
N THR A 320 -14.81 -0.61 1.56
CA THR A 320 -14.77 -1.80 0.70
C THR A 320 -14.35 -1.46 -0.72
N GLY A 321 -13.81 -2.43 -1.40
CA GLY A 321 -13.46 -2.36 -2.81
C GLY A 321 -14.02 -3.55 -3.58
N LYS A 322 -13.89 -3.54 -4.89
CA LYS A 322 -14.44 -4.56 -5.80
C LYS A 322 -14.10 -6.00 -5.38
N THR A 323 -12.91 -6.22 -4.86
CA THR A 323 -12.42 -7.57 -4.46
C THR A 323 -13.14 -8.13 -3.24
N TYR A 324 -13.42 -7.28 -2.24
CA TYR A 324 -13.99 -7.70 -0.95
C TYR A 324 -15.48 -7.43 -0.83
N PHE A 325 -16.08 -6.82 -1.84
CA PHE A 325 -17.48 -6.37 -1.82
C PHE A 325 -18.48 -7.43 -1.37
N LYS A 326 -18.36 -8.66 -1.89
CA LYS A 326 -19.28 -9.76 -1.52
C LYS A 326 -19.13 -10.15 -0.06
N GLN A 327 -17.88 -10.35 0.40
CA GLN A 327 -17.57 -10.72 1.77
C GLN A 327 -18.00 -9.64 2.77
N ASP A 328 -17.72 -8.38 2.47
CA ASP A 328 -18.08 -7.25 3.34
C ASP A 328 -19.61 -7.06 3.42
N ASN A 329 -20.35 -7.36 2.36
CA ASN A 329 -21.80 -7.34 2.38
C ASN A 329 -22.41 -8.53 3.16
N GLU A 330 -21.77 -9.69 3.18
CA GLU A 330 -22.14 -10.79 4.07
C GLU A 330 -21.93 -10.41 5.53
N ILE A 331 -20.79 -9.80 5.86
CA ILE A 331 -20.51 -9.27 7.19
C ILE A 331 -21.59 -8.28 7.61
N LYS A 332 -21.92 -7.31 6.75
CA LYS A 332 -22.99 -6.33 7.03
C LYS A 332 -24.35 -7.00 7.29
N LYS A 333 -24.69 -8.06 6.54
CA LYS A 333 -25.93 -8.82 6.77
C LYS A 333 -25.92 -9.53 8.12
N ASN A 334 -24.79 -10.16 8.48
CA ASN A 334 -24.66 -10.89 9.74
C ASN A 334 -24.70 -9.96 10.97
N LEU A 335 -24.23 -8.71 10.82
CA LEU A 335 -24.23 -7.71 11.89
C LEU A 335 -25.54 -6.94 11.99
N LYS A 336 -26.50 -7.16 11.07
CA LYS A 336 -27.78 -6.44 11.05
C LYS A 336 -28.58 -6.70 12.32
N GLY A 337 -28.98 -5.63 13.01
CA GLY A 337 -29.72 -5.70 14.26
C GLY A 337 -28.83 -5.69 15.54
N THR A 338 -27.53 -5.98 15.41
CA THR A 338 -26.60 -5.97 16.54
C THR A 338 -25.84 -4.65 16.62
N VAL A 339 -25.26 -4.23 15.49
CA VAL A 339 -24.54 -2.94 15.39
C VAL A 339 -24.93 -2.22 14.11
N SER A 340 -24.86 -0.89 14.14
CA SER A 340 -25.04 -0.07 12.94
C SER A 340 -23.75 -0.14 12.12
N TRP A 341 -23.79 -0.90 11.02
CA TRP A 341 -22.64 -1.14 10.14
C TRP A 341 -22.95 -0.70 8.71
N GLU A 342 -22.06 0.08 8.11
CA GLU A 342 -22.20 0.52 6.73
C GLU A 342 -20.91 0.25 5.94
N ASN A 343 -21.08 -0.32 4.75
CA ASN A 343 -20.01 -0.44 3.78
C ASN A 343 -20.02 0.79 2.88
N VAL A 344 -18.84 1.40 2.69
CA VAL A 344 -18.60 2.53 1.79
C VAL A 344 -17.65 2.08 0.70
N TYR A 345 -18.09 2.18 -0.54
CA TYR A 345 -17.36 1.72 -1.70
C TYR A 345 -16.50 2.85 -2.28
N ILE A 346 -15.19 2.65 -2.33
CA ILE A 346 -14.28 3.57 -3.00
C ILE A 346 -14.08 3.14 -4.45
N MET A 347 -14.59 3.95 -5.37
CA MET A 347 -14.53 3.71 -6.82
C MET A 347 -13.29 4.35 -7.43
N ARG A 348 -12.70 3.65 -8.39
CA ARG A 348 -11.69 4.19 -9.28
C ARG A 348 -12.33 4.76 -10.56
N PRO A 349 -11.67 5.61 -11.34
CA PRO A 349 -12.25 6.25 -12.53
C PRO A 349 -12.84 5.30 -13.58
N LYS A 350 -12.42 4.04 -13.58
CA LYS A 350 -12.90 2.99 -14.51
C LYS A 350 -13.99 2.09 -13.92
N ASP A 351 -14.33 2.25 -12.64
CA ASP A 351 -15.34 1.41 -12.00
C ASP A 351 -16.75 1.89 -12.33
N LYS A 352 -17.66 0.94 -12.54
CA LYS A 352 -19.09 1.26 -12.72
C LYS A 352 -19.74 1.46 -11.36
N LYS A 353 -20.58 2.49 -11.25
CA LYS A 353 -21.35 2.77 -10.03
C LYS A 353 -22.21 1.56 -9.65
N ILE A 354 -22.08 1.12 -8.41
CA ILE A 354 -22.89 0.02 -7.86
C ILE A 354 -24.20 0.59 -7.38
N LYS A 355 -25.31 0.11 -7.95
CA LYS A 355 -26.65 0.62 -7.65
C LYS A 355 -27.06 0.24 -6.23
N GLY A 356 -27.50 1.22 -5.44
CA GLY A 356 -27.98 1.02 -4.08
C GLY A 356 -26.91 1.04 -2.98
N GLU A 357 -25.65 1.23 -3.33
CA GLU A 357 -24.55 1.28 -2.37
C GLU A 357 -24.01 2.71 -2.19
N ILE A 358 -23.52 3.00 -0.98
CA ILE A 358 -22.84 4.27 -0.70
C ILE A 358 -21.45 4.21 -1.35
N ALA A 359 -21.19 5.09 -2.30
CA ALA A 359 -19.96 5.07 -3.07
C ALA A 359 -19.40 6.47 -3.28
N PHE A 360 -18.07 6.61 -3.16
CA PHE A 360 -17.31 7.82 -3.43
C PHE A 360 -16.21 7.54 -4.45
N TYR A 361 -15.77 8.58 -5.16
CA TYR A 361 -14.63 8.51 -6.06
C TYR A 361 -13.35 8.92 -5.32
N GLU A 362 -12.30 8.08 -5.43
CA GLU A 362 -10.95 8.29 -4.91
C GLU A 362 -10.85 8.39 -3.40
N ASP A 363 -11.67 9.20 -2.72
CA ASP A 363 -11.65 9.36 -1.25
C ASP A 363 -13.07 9.60 -0.68
N ILE A 364 -13.21 9.51 0.64
CA ILE A 364 -14.48 9.68 1.34
C ILE A 364 -14.71 11.15 1.67
N ASP A 365 -15.82 11.68 1.18
CA ASP A 365 -16.39 12.94 1.69
C ASP A 365 -17.20 12.63 2.98
N PHE A 366 -16.56 12.82 4.13
CA PHE A 366 -17.18 12.53 5.42
C PHE A 366 -18.42 13.39 5.74
N PRO A 367 -18.47 14.69 5.42
CA PRO A 367 -19.69 15.50 5.51
C PRO A 367 -20.83 14.94 4.66
N ALA A 368 -20.58 14.61 3.39
CA ALA A 368 -21.57 14.00 2.51
C ALA A 368 -22.02 12.63 3.03
N LEU A 369 -21.09 11.80 3.49
CA LEU A 369 -21.39 10.50 4.10
C LEU A 369 -22.27 10.65 5.32
N LYS A 370 -22.00 11.63 6.19
CA LYS A 370 -22.80 11.93 7.37
C LYS A 370 -24.24 12.26 7.00
N SER A 371 -24.45 13.14 6.02
CA SER A 371 -25.77 13.53 5.54
C SER A 371 -26.56 12.32 5.00
N ILE A 372 -25.91 11.47 4.19
CA ILE A 372 -26.52 10.22 3.68
C ILE A 372 -26.93 9.29 4.82
N LEU A 373 -26.08 9.15 5.84
CA LEU A 373 -26.36 8.30 6.99
C LEU A 373 -27.44 8.89 7.90
N GLU A 374 -27.45 10.20 8.10
CA GLU A 374 -28.51 10.90 8.85
C GLU A 374 -29.86 10.72 8.19
N GLU A 375 -29.96 10.88 6.88
CA GLU A 375 -31.18 10.60 6.13
C GLU A 375 -31.62 9.15 6.28
N LYS A 376 -30.70 8.20 6.06
CA LYS A 376 -30.98 6.75 6.17
C LYS A 376 -31.43 6.32 7.55
N TYR A 377 -30.85 6.85 8.61
CA TYR A 377 -31.17 6.49 9.99
C TYR A 377 -32.30 7.33 10.60
N SER A 378 -32.53 8.56 10.09
CA SER A 378 -33.68 9.39 10.48
C SER A 378 -34.99 8.79 9.96
N THR A 379 -35.00 8.30 8.73
CA THR A 379 -36.18 7.64 8.15
C THR A 379 -36.63 6.45 9.01
N LYS A 380 -35.67 5.65 9.53
CA LYS A 380 -36.00 4.58 10.49
C LYS A 380 -36.49 5.07 11.85
N LYS A 381 -36.03 6.23 12.34
CA LYS A 381 -36.38 6.76 13.65
C LYS A 381 -37.80 7.37 13.65
N THR A 382 -38.20 7.95 12.53
CA THR A 382 -39.56 8.52 12.38
C THR A 382 -40.59 7.38 12.36
N LEU A 383 -40.34 6.30 11.63
CA LEU A 383 -41.22 5.13 11.62
C LEU A 383 -41.31 4.44 12.99
N ASN A 384 -40.20 4.22 13.71
CA ASN A 384 -40.21 3.54 15.01
C ASN A 384 -40.67 4.43 16.19
N LYS A 385 -40.78 5.74 15.99
CA LYS A 385 -41.23 6.66 17.02
C LYS A 385 -42.70 7.03 16.90
N GLU A 386 -43.27 6.87 15.70
CA GLU A 386 -44.66 7.18 15.38
C GLU A 386 -45.57 5.95 15.39
N LEU A 387 -45.01 4.73 15.19
CA LEU A 387 -45.76 3.50 15.09
C LEU A 387 -45.08 2.36 15.87
N ASP A 388 -45.81 1.58 16.60
CA ASP A 388 -45.39 0.27 17.11
C ASP A 388 -45.37 -0.77 16.01
N ASP A 389 -44.68 -1.90 16.22
CA ASP A 389 -44.53 -2.97 15.21
C ASP A 389 -45.88 -3.51 14.73
N ASN A 390 -46.93 -3.54 15.59
CA ASN A 390 -48.25 -3.96 15.24
C ASN A 390 -48.97 -2.96 14.30
N SER A 391 -48.72 -1.68 14.47
CA SER A 391 -49.25 -0.61 13.61
C SER A 391 -48.58 -0.66 12.22
N ILE A 392 -47.26 -0.90 12.17
CA ILE A 392 -46.50 -1.07 10.91
C ILE A 392 -47.05 -2.25 10.09
N ASP A 393 -47.26 -3.39 10.75
CA ASP A 393 -47.80 -4.57 10.08
C ASP A 393 -49.26 -4.36 9.63
N SER A 394 -50.06 -3.61 10.38
CA SER A 394 -51.42 -3.23 10.03
C SER A 394 -51.42 -2.33 8.77
N ILE A 395 -50.61 -1.28 8.75
CA ILE A 395 -50.48 -0.36 7.62
C ILE A 395 -50.02 -1.13 6.36
N LYS A 396 -49.03 -1.98 6.52
CA LYS A 396 -48.52 -2.80 5.39
C LYS A 396 -49.57 -3.72 4.79
N ARG A 397 -50.38 -4.40 5.63
CA ARG A 397 -51.48 -5.24 5.16
C ARG A 397 -52.54 -4.47 4.39
N GLU A 398 -52.87 -3.24 4.84
CA GLU A 398 -53.83 -2.40 4.11
C GLU A 398 -53.26 -1.88 2.80
N LEU A 399 -51.97 -1.47 2.77
CA LEU A 399 -51.30 -1.06 1.55
C LEU A 399 -51.19 -2.20 0.53
N ASP A 400 -50.98 -3.42 1.00
CA ASP A 400 -50.96 -4.62 0.13
C ASP A 400 -52.33 -4.90 -0.53
N LYS A 401 -53.44 -4.55 0.13
CA LYS A 401 -54.78 -4.63 -0.44
C LYS A 401 -55.07 -3.51 -1.44
N LEU A 402 -54.51 -2.34 -1.23
CA LEU A 402 -54.68 -1.18 -2.10
C LEU A 402 -53.77 -1.21 -3.35
N TYR A 403 -52.72 -2.02 -3.31
CA TYR A 403 -51.79 -2.16 -4.43
C TYR A 403 -52.50 -2.78 -5.67
N PRO A 404 -52.32 -2.26 -6.91
CA PRO A 404 -51.36 -1.24 -7.35
C PRO A 404 -51.92 0.21 -7.44
N GLU A 405 -53.02 0.54 -6.78
CA GLU A 405 -53.70 1.82 -6.88
C GLU A 405 -52.92 2.91 -6.11
N THR A 406 -51.98 3.57 -6.81
CA THR A 406 -51.07 4.54 -6.21
C THR A 406 -51.75 5.65 -5.43
N GLU A 407 -52.81 6.26 -5.99
CA GLU A 407 -53.55 7.36 -5.38
C GLU A 407 -54.18 6.93 -4.05
N LYS A 408 -54.86 5.80 -4.00
CA LYS A 408 -55.44 5.25 -2.77
C LYS A 408 -54.37 4.88 -1.72
N MET A 409 -53.22 4.42 -2.16
CA MET A 409 -52.13 4.13 -1.25
C MET A 409 -51.55 5.41 -0.62
N PHE A 410 -51.46 6.49 -1.36
CA PHE A 410 -51.06 7.78 -0.89
C PHE A 410 -52.06 8.36 0.12
N ASP A 411 -53.36 8.40 -0.28
CA ASP A 411 -54.45 8.91 0.57
C ASP A 411 -54.55 8.12 1.89
N TYR A 412 -54.39 6.80 1.84
CA TYR A 412 -54.38 5.98 3.05
C TYR A 412 -53.24 6.36 4.00
N VAL A 413 -52.00 6.47 3.47
CA VAL A 413 -50.84 6.85 4.30
C VAL A 413 -51.01 8.24 4.88
N GLU A 414 -51.51 9.20 4.11
CA GLU A 414 -51.78 10.57 4.57
C GLU A 414 -52.90 10.58 5.61
N SER A 415 -53.95 9.76 5.47
CA SER A 415 -55.03 9.63 6.46
C SER A 415 -54.53 9.13 7.83
N GLN A 416 -53.37 8.43 7.86
CA GLN A 416 -52.73 8.00 9.09
C GLN A 416 -51.78 9.09 9.66
N GLY A 417 -51.74 10.28 9.06
CA GLY A 417 -50.85 11.38 9.47
C GLY A 417 -49.41 11.17 9.07
N LEU A 418 -49.16 10.31 8.10
CA LEU A 418 -47.83 9.91 7.66
C LEU A 418 -47.50 10.47 6.25
N ILE A 419 -46.22 10.57 5.91
CA ILE A 419 -45.77 11.10 4.64
C ILE A 419 -45.56 9.93 3.66
N PRO A 420 -46.36 9.79 2.55
CA PRO A 420 -46.30 8.65 1.65
C PRO A 420 -44.92 8.39 1.04
N GLU A 421 -44.21 9.46 0.60
CA GLU A 421 -42.89 9.33 -0.02
C GLU A 421 -41.83 8.79 0.93
N ARG A 422 -42.09 8.82 2.24
CA ARG A 422 -41.22 8.28 3.29
C ARG A 422 -41.64 6.87 3.71
N VAL A 423 -42.93 6.65 3.86
CA VAL A 423 -43.49 5.41 4.41
C VAL A 423 -43.51 4.28 3.37
N LEU A 424 -43.95 4.56 2.14
CA LEU A 424 -44.05 3.54 1.08
C LEU A 424 -42.68 2.89 0.78
N PRO A 425 -41.55 3.64 0.59
CA PRO A 425 -40.24 3.02 0.39
C PRO A 425 -39.76 2.21 1.61
N ALA A 426 -40.09 2.65 2.82
CA ALA A 426 -39.70 1.96 4.04
C ALA A 426 -40.44 0.64 4.25
N LEU A 427 -41.67 0.53 3.72
CA LEU A 427 -42.50 -0.70 3.73
C LEU A 427 -42.25 -1.63 2.54
N GLY A 428 -41.26 -1.28 1.66
CA GLY A 428 -40.84 -2.17 0.55
C GLY A 428 -41.46 -1.86 -0.81
N TYR A 429 -42.10 -0.71 -0.96
CA TYR A 429 -42.58 -0.22 -2.25
C TYR A 429 -41.57 0.70 -2.91
N LYS A 430 -41.57 0.81 -4.24
CA LYS A 430 -40.76 1.76 -5.04
C LYS A 430 -41.67 2.82 -5.64
N LEU A 431 -41.27 4.08 -5.55
CA LEU A 431 -41.90 5.18 -6.22
C LEU A 431 -41.14 5.47 -7.53
N LYS A 432 -41.90 5.42 -8.67
CA LYS A 432 -41.34 5.72 -10.00
C LYS A 432 -42.10 6.91 -10.60
N TRP A 433 -41.39 7.86 -11.17
CA TRP A 433 -41.98 8.94 -11.92
C TRP A 433 -42.30 8.49 -13.35
N ARG A 434 -43.52 8.76 -13.79
CA ARG A 434 -43.99 8.58 -15.16
C ARG A 434 -44.57 9.91 -15.66
N GLY A 435 -43.75 10.76 -16.25
CA GLY A 435 -44.13 12.15 -16.56
C GLY A 435 -44.27 12.98 -15.29
N LEU A 436 -45.47 13.49 -15.02
CA LEU A 436 -45.82 14.23 -13.80
C LEU A 436 -46.46 13.35 -12.70
N ASP A 437 -46.73 12.08 -13.00
CA ASP A 437 -47.38 11.16 -12.07
C ASP A 437 -46.35 10.29 -11.35
N ILE A 438 -46.69 9.91 -10.12
CA ILE A 438 -45.94 8.90 -9.34
C ILE A 438 -46.69 7.56 -9.44
N ILE A 439 -45.94 6.50 -9.67
CA ILE A 439 -46.45 5.13 -9.65
C ILE A 439 -45.74 4.35 -8.56
N VAL A 440 -46.55 3.62 -7.74
CA VAL A 440 -46.02 2.70 -6.72
C VAL A 440 -45.84 1.32 -7.33
N THR A 441 -44.66 0.70 -7.12
CA THR A 441 -44.34 -0.67 -7.52
C THR A 441 -43.76 -1.43 -6.34
N LYS A 442 -44.03 -2.76 -6.25
CA LYS A 442 -43.35 -3.61 -5.24
C LYS A 442 -41.87 -3.83 -5.59
N ASN A 443 -41.05 -4.02 -4.56
CA ASN A 443 -39.70 -4.55 -4.74
C ASN A 443 -39.83 -6.06 -4.95
N ASP A 444 -39.45 -6.57 -6.12
CA ASP A 444 -39.19 -7.99 -6.34
C ASP A 444 -38.03 -8.49 -5.46
#